data_f319099fc95dfa688242e18c9b3fc77f
#
_entry.id   f319099fc95dfa688242e18c9b3fc77f
#
_cell.length_a   1.000
_cell.length_b   1.000
_cell.length_c   1.000
_cell.angle_alpha   90.00
_cell.angle_beta   90.00
_cell.angle_gamma   90.00
#
_symmetry.space_group_name_H-M   'P 1'
#
loop_
_entity.id
_entity.type
_entity.pdbx_description
1 polymer ?
#
loop_
_entity_poly.entity_id
_entity_poly.type
_entity_poly.pdbx_seq_one_letter_code
_entity_poly.pdbx_strand_id
1 'polypeptide(L)'
;SLIGNTQFAGDKADPAYRASLQQYAREYGADALHAKLRAHDPEYAEKTHANNVKRVIRALELYRATGNTMAELAAQSKRPPRYECLKIGLRFADRQELYRRIDRRVDAMMARGLLQEVDGLLAQGVSPVAQAMQGIGYKELAAYRAGSISLDEAVASIKQNSRRYAKRQLTWFQRDASVVWFEVDGDGEKVFDKAQKTLENFVSP
;
A
#
# COMPACT_ATOMS: atom_id res chain seq x y z
N SER A 1 -3.98 -11.19 -8.35
CA SER A 1 -3.58 -10.13 -9.30
C SER A 1 -3.98 -10.54 -10.71
N LEU A 2 -4.67 -9.66 -11.45
CA LEU A 2 -5.07 -9.92 -12.85
C LEU A 2 -3.83 -10.09 -13.75
N ILE A 3 -2.86 -9.20 -13.62
CA ILE A 3 -1.65 -9.17 -14.45
C ILE A 3 -0.74 -10.36 -14.15
N GLY A 4 -0.50 -10.65 -12.89
CA GLY A 4 0.39 -11.75 -12.47
C GLY A 4 -0.30 -13.10 -12.36
N ASN A 5 -1.60 -13.21 -12.73
CA ASN A 5 -2.42 -14.41 -12.57
C ASN A 5 -2.28 -15.05 -11.17
N THR A 6 -2.09 -14.21 -10.14
CA THR A 6 -1.91 -14.66 -8.76
C THR A 6 -3.27 -14.88 -8.13
N GLN A 7 -3.57 -16.10 -7.73
CA GLN A 7 -4.74 -16.39 -6.91
C GLN A 7 -4.37 -16.27 -5.44
N PHE A 8 -5.12 -15.44 -4.72
CA PHE A 8 -5.00 -15.39 -3.27
C PHE A 8 -5.87 -16.48 -2.67
N ALA A 9 -5.32 -17.26 -1.73
CA ALA A 9 -6.12 -18.19 -0.94
C ALA A 9 -7.28 -17.40 -0.31
N GLY A 10 -8.50 -17.86 -0.55
CA GLY A 10 -9.71 -17.20 -0.07
C GLY A 10 -9.67 -17.01 1.44
N ASP A 11 -9.79 -15.78 1.86
CA ASP A 11 -9.71 -15.40 3.25
C ASP A 11 -10.99 -15.75 3.98
N LYS A 12 -10.99 -16.84 4.71
CA LYS A 12 -11.86 -16.96 5.89
C LYS A 12 -11.12 -16.24 7.03
N ALA A 13 -11.26 -14.91 7.09
CA ALA A 13 -10.76 -14.15 8.22
C ALA A 13 -11.46 -14.67 9.50
N ASP A 14 -10.68 -15.05 10.50
CA ASP A 14 -11.16 -15.34 11.85
C ASP A 14 -10.86 -14.12 12.75
N PRO A 15 -11.82 -13.18 12.90
CA PRO A 15 -11.60 -11.97 13.70
C PRO A 15 -11.29 -12.28 15.17
N ALA A 16 -11.82 -13.37 15.70
CA ALA A 16 -11.57 -13.77 17.09
C ALA A 16 -10.13 -14.23 17.27
N TYR A 17 -9.60 -15.01 16.32
CA TYR A 17 -8.21 -15.44 16.34
C TYR A 17 -7.26 -14.26 16.14
N ARG A 18 -7.57 -13.34 15.23
CA ARG A 18 -6.80 -12.11 15.07
C ARG A 18 -6.74 -11.29 16.35
N ALA A 19 -7.87 -11.12 17.02
CA ALA A 19 -7.94 -10.41 18.30
C ALA A 19 -7.11 -11.10 19.38
N SER A 20 -7.14 -12.43 19.48
CA SER A 20 -6.33 -13.18 20.44
C SER A 20 -4.82 -13.04 20.18
N LEU A 21 -4.39 -13.04 18.92
CA LEU A 21 -3.00 -12.81 18.56
C LEU A 21 -2.53 -11.37 18.85
N GLN A 22 -3.43 -10.39 18.62
CA GLN A 22 -3.15 -8.99 18.99
C GLN A 22 -3.03 -8.81 20.50
N GLN A 23 -3.90 -9.46 21.26
CA GLN A 23 -3.82 -9.46 22.72
C GLN A 23 -2.55 -10.14 23.20
N TYR A 24 -2.21 -11.31 22.64
CA TYR A 24 -0.96 -12.01 22.96
C TYR A 24 0.28 -11.13 22.70
N ALA A 25 0.31 -10.40 21.58
CA ALA A 25 1.42 -9.50 21.29
C ALA A 25 1.52 -8.32 22.26
N ARG A 26 0.41 -7.84 22.82
CA ARG A 26 0.40 -6.78 23.85
C ARG A 26 0.90 -7.29 25.20
N GLU A 27 0.53 -8.51 25.54
CA GLU A 27 0.82 -9.11 26.84
C GLU A 27 2.24 -9.66 26.92
N TYR A 28 2.69 -10.39 25.89
CA TYR A 28 3.97 -11.10 25.88
C TYR A 28 5.01 -10.47 24.96
N GLY A 29 4.66 -9.43 24.21
CA GLY A 29 5.56 -8.73 23.30
C GLY A 29 5.60 -9.33 21.89
N ALA A 30 6.22 -8.55 20.99
CA ALA A 30 6.34 -8.88 19.56
C ALA A 30 7.23 -10.11 19.33
N ASP A 31 8.28 -10.29 20.13
CA ASP A 31 9.22 -11.41 20.01
C ASP A 31 8.56 -12.74 20.36
N ALA A 32 7.72 -12.78 21.39
CA ALA A 32 6.95 -13.96 21.76
C ALA A 32 5.96 -14.36 20.65
N LEU A 33 5.29 -13.40 20.04
CA LEU A 33 4.43 -13.66 18.89
C LEU A 33 5.23 -14.16 17.68
N HIS A 34 6.41 -13.59 17.45
CA HIS A 34 7.30 -14.01 16.37
C HIS A 34 7.83 -15.43 16.59
N ALA A 35 8.10 -15.83 17.82
CA ALA A 35 8.48 -17.19 18.15
C ALA A 35 7.39 -18.22 17.77
N LYS A 36 6.09 -17.87 17.93
CA LYS A 36 4.96 -18.69 17.42
C LYS A 36 5.02 -18.85 15.89
N LEU A 37 5.33 -17.76 15.16
CA LEU A 37 5.49 -17.84 13.71
C LEU A 37 6.66 -18.75 13.34
N ARG A 38 7.79 -18.62 14.02
CA ARG A 38 8.99 -19.46 13.77
C ARG A 38 8.73 -20.94 13.96
N ALA A 39 7.86 -21.31 14.90
CA ALA A 39 7.49 -22.71 15.13
C ALA A 39 6.70 -23.33 13.96
N HIS A 40 5.97 -22.52 13.18
CA HIS A 40 5.13 -22.98 12.07
C HIS A 40 5.72 -22.70 10.69
N ASP A 41 6.42 -21.59 10.54
CA ASP A 41 7.03 -21.12 9.27
C ASP A 41 8.39 -20.47 9.57
N PRO A 42 9.43 -21.27 9.83
CA PRO A 42 10.76 -20.75 10.19
C PRO A 42 11.36 -19.89 9.07
N GLU A 43 11.18 -20.29 7.81
CA GLU A 43 11.73 -19.56 6.67
C GLU A 43 11.12 -18.16 6.53
N TYR A 44 9.81 -18.03 6.72
CA TYR A 44 9.15 -16.73 6.66
C TYR A 44 9.45 -15.88 7.89
N ALA A 45 9.63 -16.52 9.05
CA ALA A 45 10.03 -15.83 10.28
C ALA A 45 11.42 -15.19 10.14
N GLU A 46 12.40 -15.84 9.50
CA GLU A 46 13.71 -15.25 9.24
C GLU A 46 13.66 -13.98 8.38
N LYS A 47 12.72 -13.96 7.42
CA LYS A 47 12.52 -12.82 6.50
C LYS A 47 11.62 -11.71 7.07
N THR A 48 11.01 -11.95 8.24
CA THR A 48 10.03 -11.04 8.84
C THR A 48 10.49 -10.57 10.21
N HIS A 49 10.72 -9.27 10.36
CA HIS A 49 11.11 -8.70 11.65
C HIS A 49 9.96 -8.81 12.68
N ALA A 50 10.29 -9.14 13.94
CA ALA A 50 9.30 -9.32 15.02
C ALA A 50 8.39 -8.09 15.22
N ASN A 51 8.94 -6.88 15.10
CA ASN A 51 8.16 -5.63 15.21
C ASN A 51 7.10 -5.47 14.11
N ASN A 52 7.14 -6.28 13.05
CA ASN A 52 6.09 -6.28 12.03
C ASN A 52 4.90 -7.17 12.44
N VAL A 53 4.35 -6.87 13.64
CA VAL A 53 3.26 -7.62 14.28
C VAL A 53 2.11 -7.92 13.32
N LYS A 54 1.71 -6.95 12.48
CA LYS A 54 0.63 -7.15 11.49
C LYS A 54 0.96 -8.26 10.49
N ARG A 55 2.21 -8.33 10.03
CA ARG A 55 2.66 -9.33 9.07
C ARG A 55 2.80 -10.70 9.73
N VAL A 56 3.28 -10.75 10.97
CA VAL A 56 3.36 -11.97 11.78
C VAL A 56 1.98 -12.55 12.02
N ILE A 57 1.02 -11.73 12.47
CA ILE A 57 -0.37 -12.15 12.66
C ILE A 57 -0.96 -12.70 11.36
N ARG A 58 -0.75 -11.99 10.24
CA ARG A 58 -1.28 -12.44 8.95
C ARG A 58 -0.75 -13.81 8.53
N ALA A 59 0.52 -14.08 8.74
CA ALA A 59 1.12 -15.38 8.44
C ALA A 59 0.51 -16.50 9.32
N LEU A 60 0.34 -16.24 10.62
CA LEU A 60 -0.29 -17.17 11.54
C LEU A 60 -1.76 -17.46 11.22
N GLU A 61 -2.52 -16.43 10.80
CA GLU A 61 -3.91 -16.60 10.32
C GLU A 61 -3.97 -17.50 9.09
N LEU A 62 -3.10 -17.25 8.11
CA LEU A 62 -3.06 -18.05 6.89
C LEU A 62 -2.65 -19.49 7.18
N TYR A 63 -1.64 -19.68 8.02
CA TYR A 63 -1.23 -21.03 8.44
C TYR A 63 -2.37 -21.76 9.13
N ARG A 64 -3.07 -21.11 10.07
CA ARG A 64 -4.23 -21.72 10.76
C ARG A 64 -5.35 -22.08 9.79
N ALA A 65 -5.61 -21.25 8.79
CA ALA A 65 -6.72 -21.44 7.85
C ALA A 65 -6.42 -22.49 6.78
N THR A 66 -5.16 -22.70 6.42
CA THR A 66 -4.76 -23.51 5.25
C THR A 66 -3.82 -24.67 5.58
N GLY A 67 -3.16 -24.66 6.75
CA GLY A 67 -2.08 -25.58 7.09
C GLY A 67 -0.78 -25.36 6.32
N ASN A 68 -0.71 -24.34 5.44
CA ASN A 68 0.44 -24.11 4.58
C ASN A 68 1.28 -22.93 5.08
N THR A 69 2.59 -23.01 4.87
CA THR A 69 3.54 -21.91 5.07
C THR A 69 3.34 -20.80 4.02
N MET A 70 3.90 -19.63 4.28
CA MET A 70 3.86 -18.52 3.31
C MET A 70 4.56 -18.85 2.00
N ALA A 71 5.61 -19.68 2.04
CA ALA A 71 6.32 -20.13 0.84
C ALA A 71 5.47 -21.08 0.00
N GLU A 72 4.79 -22.05 0.63
CA GLU A 72 3.86 -22.97 -0.04
C GLU A 72 2.67 -22.23 -0.65
N LEU A 73 2.07 -21.28 0.07
CA LEU A 73 1.00 -20.44 -0.45
C LEU A 73 1.47 -19.57 -1.64
N ALA A 74 2.68 -19.04 -1.57
CA ALA A 74 3.26 -18.28 -2.68
C ALA A 74 3.50 -19.17 -3.91
N ALA A 75 3.98 -20.40 -3.71
CA ALA A 75 4.18 -21.36 -4.80
C ALA A 75 2.84 -21.77 -5.45
N GLN A 76 1.84 -22.09 -4.64
CA GLN A 76 0.49 -22.46 -5.10
C GLN A 76 -0.24 -21.29 -5.81
N SER A 77 0.08 -20.04 -5.44
CA SER A 77 -0.53 -18.87 -6.03
C SER A 77 0.03 -18.48 -7.40
N LYS A 78 1.24 -18.96 -7.74
CA LYS A 78 1.90 -18.66 -9.02
C LYS A 78 1.28 -19.51 -10.14
N ARG A 79 0.66 -18.85 -11.10
CA ARG A 79 0.23 -19.47 -12.35
C ARG A 79 0.88 -18.76 -13.52
N PRO A 80 1.03 -19.42 -14.70
CA PRO A 80 1.48 -18.73 -15.90
C PRO A 80 0.66 -17.45 -16.12
N PRO A 81 1.28 -16.35 -16.53
CA PRO A 81 0.54 -15.12 -16.83
C PRO A 81 -0.48 -15.42 -17.94
N ARG A 82 -1.70 -14.96 -17.74
CA ARG A 82 -2.79 -15.13 -18.71
C ARG A 82 -2.74 -14.10 -19.84
N TYR A 83 -2.09 -12.99 -19.58
CA TYR A 83 -2.00 -11.86 -20.48
C TYR A 83 -0.55 -11.44 -20.65
N GLU A 84 -0.20 -11.07 -21.87
CA GLU A 84 0.98 -10.27 -22.11
C GLU A 84 0.70 -8.83 -21.70
N CYS A 85 1.61 -8.21 -20.95
CA CYS A 85 1.36 -6.91 -20.33
C CYS A 85 2.54 -5.96 -20.54
N LEU A 86 2.29 -4.86 -21.23
CA LEU A 86 3.19 -3.72 -21.25
C LEU A 86 2.97 -2.89 -19.96
N LYS A 87 4.03 -2.70 -19.18
CA LYS A 87 4.03 -1.86 -17.99
C LYS A 87 4.80 -0.58 -18.27
N ILE A 88 4.11 0.53 -18.21
CA ILE A 88 4.70 1.86 -18.39
C ILE A 88 4.79 2.54 -17.03
N GLY A 89 5.99 2.97 -16.65
CA GLY A 89 6.26 3.74 -15.45
C GLY A 89 6.65 5.17 -15.80
N LEU A 90 6.13 6.14 -15.04
CA LEU A 90 6.50 7.54 -15.15
C LEU A 90 7.34 7.93 -13.93
N ARG A 91 8.46 8.60 -14.16
CA ARG A 91 9.30 9.14 -13.10
C ARG A 91 9.75 10.56 -13.43
N PHE A 92 9.99 11.35 -12.41
CA PHE A 92 10.63 12.66 -12.56
C PHE A 92 12.14 12.51 -12.37
N ALA A 93 12.94 13.16 -13.22
CA ALA A 93 14.38 13.23 -13.06
C ALA A 93 14.72 14.00 -11.78
N ASP A 94 14.03 15.12 -11.52
CA ASP A 94 14.16 15.87 -10.28
C ASP A 94 13.11 15.44 -9.25
N ARG A 95 13.59 14.89 -8.13
CA ARG A 95 12.75 14.50 -6.98
C ARG A 95 12.02 15.70 -6.37
N GLN A 96 12.61 16.88 -6.41
CA GLN A 96 12.00 18.07 -5.85
C GLN A 96 10.78 18.51 -6.66
N GLU A 97 10.83 18.32 -7.98
CA GLU A 97 9.66 18.57 -8.84
C GLU A 97 8.50 17.63 -8.50
N LEU A 98 8.77 16.35 -8.29
CA LEU A 98 7.76 15.40 -7.82
C LEU A 98 7.15 15.87 -6.49
N TYR A 99 7.98 16.33 -5.54
CA TYR A 99 7.50 16.79 -4.24
C TYR A 99 6.66 18.07 -4.35
N ARG A 100 7.08 19.04 -5.17
CA ARG A 100 6.30 20.26 -5.45
C ARG A 100 4.93 19.92 -6.06
N ARG A 101 4.86 18.95 -6.97
CA ARG A 101 3.59 18.50 -7.57
C ARG A 101 2.68 17.82 -6.55
N ILE A 102 3.24 16.98 -5.69
CA ILE A 102 2.49 16.35 -4.60
C ILE A 102 1.90 17.41 -3.67
N ASP A 103 2.72 18.37 -3.24
CA ASP A 103 2.29 19.41 -2.31
C ASP A 103 1.19 20.29 -2.94
N ARG A 104 1.36 20.75 -4.18
CA ARG A 104 0.32 21.48 -4.93
C ARG A 104 -0.97 20.67 -5.10
N ARG A 105 -0.87 19.37 -5.32
CA ARG A 105 -2.03 18.49 -5.41
C ARG A 105 -2.80 18.43 -4.09
N VAL A 106 -2.11 18.36 -2.96
CA VAL A 106 -2.75 18.39 -1.63
C VAL A 106 -3.46 19.72 -1.40
N ASP A 107 -2.80 20.83 -1.72
CA ASP A 107 -3.42 22.17 -1.60
C ASP A 107 -4.69 22.26 -2.47
N ALA A 108 -4.63 21.78 -3.69
CA ALA A 108 -5.78 21.74 -4.58
C ALA A 108 -6.90 20.79 -4.10
N MET A 109 -6.57 19.69 -3.42
CA MET A 109 -7.57 18.80 -2.79
C MET A 109 -8.28 19.52 -1.64
N MET A 110 -7.52 20.21 -0.78
CA MET A 110 -8.10 21.02 0.30
C MET A 110 -9.03 22.11 -0.24
N ALA A 111 -8.57 22.85 -1.25
CA ALA A 111 -9.36 23.90 -1.88
C ALA A 111 -10.66 23.37 -2.56
N ARG A 112 -10.66 22.12 -3.03
CA ARG A 112 -11.82 21.45 -3.63
C ARG A 112 -12.75 20.77 -2.64
N GLY A 113 -12.50 20.89 -1.34
CA GLY A 113 -13.41 20.42 -0.32
C GLY A 113 -13.08 19.06 0.30
N LEU A 114 -11.82 18.63 0.32
CA LEU A 114 -11.43 17.37 0.98
C LEU A 114 -11.84 17.34 2.46
N LEU A 115 -11.79 18.49 3.17
CA LEU A 115 -12.23 18.57 4.55
C LEU A 115 -13.75 18.34 4.67
N GLN A 116 -14.53 18.97 3.81
CA GLN A 116 -15.99 18.84 3.77
C GLN A 116 -16.41 17.41 3.40
N GLU A 117 -15.65 16.72 2.56
CA GLU A 117 -15.88 15.31 2.24
C GLU A 117 -15.69 14.43 3.49
N VAL A 118 -14.61 14.64 4.25
CA VAL A 118 -14.37 13.91 5.51
C VAL A 118 -15.46 14.22 6.53
N ASP A 119 -15.87 15.47 6.66
CA ASP A 119 -16.97 15.90 7.54
C ASP A 119 -18.28 15.18 7.19
N GLY A 120 -18.60 15.12 5.91
CA GLY A 120 -19.78 14.41 5.42
C GLY A 120 -19.77 12.92 5.73
N LEU A 121 -18.63 12.26 5.63
CA LEU A 121 -18.49 10.85 5.99
C LEU A 121 -18.65 10.62 7.50
N LEU A 122 -18.03 11.46 8.31
CA LEU A 122 -18.17 11.40 9.77
C LEU A 122 -19.61 11.65 10.22
N ALA A 123 -20.29 12.62 9.61
CA ALA A 123 -21.70 12.94 9.88
C ALA A 123 -22.64 11.77 9.49
N GLN A 124 -22.30 10.98 8.50
CA GLN A 124 -23.01 9.74 8.13
C GLN A 124 -22.70 8.54 9.06
N GLY A 125 -21.92 8.76 10.11
CA GLY A 125 -21.58 7.71 11.09
C GLY A 125 -20.44 6.79 10.65
N VAL A 126 -19.66 7.13 9.62
CA VAL A 126 -18.48 6.35 9.23
C VAL A 126 -17.44 6.47 10.34
N SER A 127 -17.07 5.33 10.93
CA SER A 127 -16.10 5.29 12.02
C SER A 127 -14.72 5.79 11.57
N PRO A 128 -14.06 6.69 12.31
CA PRO A 128 -12.69 7.14 12.01
C PRO A 128 -11.66 6.01 11.91
N VAL A 129 -11.91 4.87 12.57
CA VAL A 129 -11.04 3.69 12.53
C VAL A 129 -11.39 2.71 11.43
N ALA A 130 -12.44 2.96 10.65
CA ALA A 130 -12.79 2.15 9.48
C ALA A 130 -11.62 2.10 8.49
N GLN A 131 -11.44 0.97 7.82
CA GLN A 131 -10.32 0.75 6.89
C GLN A 131 -10.24 1.84 5.80
N ALA A 132 -11.36 2.29 5.25
CA ALA A 132 -11.42 3.34 4.25
C ALA A 132 -10.89 4.69 4.80
N MET A 133 -11.19 5.00 6.08
CA MET A 133 -10.72 6.22 6.74
C MET A 133 -9.24 6.21 7.11
N GLN A 134 -8.53 5.09 6.92
CA GLN A 134 -7.07 5.02 7.13
C GLN A 134 -6.26 5.48 5.92
N GLY A 135 -6.91 5.90 4.83
CA GLY A 135 -6.28 6.52 3.67
C GLY A 135 -5.57 7.84 4.04
N ILE A 136 -4.48 8.16 3.28
CA ILE A 136 -3.80 9.44 3.41
C ILE A 136 -4.77 10.55 3.02
N GLY A 137 -4.90 11.55 3.86
CA GLY A 137 -5.88 12.62 3.76
C GLY A 137 -7.00 12.44 4.77
N TYR A 138 -7.68 11.29 4.77
CA TYR A 138 -8.82 11.03 5.64
C TYR A 138 -8.41 10.88 7.11
N LYS A 139 -7.40 10.07 7.40
CA LYS A 139 -6.96 9.85 8.79
C LYS A 139 -6.40 11.11 9.46
N GLU A 140 -5.69 11.95 8.70
CA GLU A 140 -5.13 13.19 9.20
C GLU A 140 -6.26 14.21 9.49
N LEU A 141 -7.23 14.34 8.60
CA LEU A 141 -8.37 15.25 8.80
C LEU A 141 -9.33 14.73 9.88
N ALA A 142 -9.49 13.41 10.02
CA ALA A 142 -10.21 12.83 11.14
C ALA A 142 -9.54 13.13 12.49
N ALA A 143 -8.19 13.08 12.55
CA ALA A 143 -7.43 13.49 13.74
C ALA A 143 -7.59 14.98 14.06
N TYR A 144 -7.62 15.84 13.05
CA TYR A 144 -7.97 17.26 13.22
C TYR A 144 -9.37 17.41 13.80
N ARG A 145 -10.38 16.72 13.28
CA ARG A 145 -11.76 16.77 13.81
C ARG A 145 -11.91 16.25 15.22
N ALA A 146 -11.04 15.30 15.61
CA ALA A 146 -10.95 14.82 17.00
C ALA A 146 -10.19 15.79 17.92
N GLY A 147 -9.73 16.95 17.44
CA GLY A 147 -8.96 17.92 18.20
C GLY A 147 -7.54 17.51 18.57
N SER A 148 -7.03 16.43 17.95
CA SER A 148 -5.71 15.89 18.26
C SER A 148 -4.55 16.69 17.64
N ILE A 149 -4.81 17.36 16.52
CA ILE A 149 -3.87 18.21 15.78
C ILE A 149 -4.60 19.41 15.17
N SER A 150 -3.86 20.46 14.81
CA SER A 150 -4.41 21.61 14.05
C SER A 150 -4.63 21.26 12.58
N LEU A 151 -5.38 22.08 11.85
CA LEU A 151 -5.58 21.88 10.41
C LEU A 151 -4.27 22.00 9.63
N ASP A 152 -3.42 22.93 9.99
CA ASP A 152 -2.12 23.12 9.34
C ASP A 152 -1.21 21.90 9.53
N GLU A 153 -1.19 21.32 10.74
CA GLU A 153 -0.46 20.07 11.03
C GLU A 153 -1.05 18.89 10.23
N ALA A 154 -2.38 18.80 10.09
CA ALA A 154 -3.02 17.78 9.28
C ALA A 154 -2.59 17.91 7.81
N VAL A 155 -2.64 19.10 7.22
CA VAL A 155 -2.22 19.35 5.84
C VAL A 155 -0.74 19.06 5.63
N ALA A 156 0.12 19.51 6.53
CA ALA A 156 1.56 19.21 6.49
C ALA A 156 1.83 17.69 6.55
N SER A 157 1.10 16.98 7.41
CA SER A 157 1.18 15.52 7.53
C SER A 157 0.71 14.81 6.26
N ILE A 158 -0.38 15.26 5.63
CA ILE A 158 -0.87 14.72 4.35
C ILE A 158 0.21 14.86 3.27
N LYS A 159 0.81 16.05 3.12
CA LYS A 159 1.91 16.30 2.17
C LYS A 159 3.08 15.36 2.43
N GLN A 160 3.54 15.27 3.67
CA GLN A 160 4.66 14.41 4.06
C GLN A 160 4.37 12.92 3.78
N ASN A 161 3.20 12.43 4.19
CA ASN A 161 2.80 11.04 3.99
C ASN A 161 2.63 10.69 2.52
N SER A 162 2.13 11.63 1.70
CA SER A 162 2.03 11.47 0.25
C SER A 162 3.41 11.36 -0.41
N ARG A 163 4.39 12.20 -0.02
CA ARG A 163 5.77 12.10 -0.50
C ARG A 163 6.42 10.77 -0.09
N ARG A 164 6.20 10.31 1.15
CA ARG A 164 6.68 9.01 1.63
C ARG A 164 6.05 7.85 0.85
N TYR A 165 4.77 7.97 0.53
CA TYR A 165 4.07 6.97 -0.27
C TYR A 165 4.62 6.90 -1.70
N ALA A 166 4.81 8.03 -2.36
CA ALA A 166 5.43 8.12 -3.69
C ALA A 166 6.83 7.49 -3.70
N LYS A 167 7.67 7.77 -2.69
CA LYS A 167 8.99 7.14 -2.56
C LYS A 167 8.89 5.61 -2.47
N ARG A 168 7.94 5.09 -1.66
CA ARG A 168 7.73 3.63 -1.55
C ARG A 168 7.27 3.01 -2.86
N GLN A 169 6.36 3.68 -3.59
CA GLN A 169 5.93 3.22 -4.91
C GLN A 169 7.09 3.11 -5.89
N LEU A 170 7.90 4.16 -6.03
CA LEU A 170 9.07 4.15 -6.89
C LEU A 170 10.04 3.01 -6.53
N THR A 171 10.37 2.85 -5.24
CA THR A 171 11.25 1.77 -4.77
C THR A 171 10.69 0.39 -5.08
N TRP A 172 9.36 0.23 -5.03
CA TRP A 172 8.71 -1.06 -5.30
C TRP A 172 8.70 -1.36 -6.80
N PHE A 173 8.29 -0.42 -7.62
CA PHE A 173 8.21 -0.61 -9.07
C PHE A 173 9.57 -0.67 -9.77
N GLN A 174 10.60 0.00 -9.24
CA GLN A 174 11.97 -0.07 -9.78
C GLN A 174 12.58 -1.48 -9.68
N ARG A 175 12.04 -2.36 -8.83
CA ARG A 175 12.46 -3.77 -8.74
C ARG A 175 11.87 -4.64 -9.85
N ASP A 176 10.88 -4.17 -10.55
CA ASP A 176 10.24 -4.87 -11.65
C ASP A 176 10.92 -4.49 -12.97
N ALA A 177 11.80 -5.39 -13.46
CA ALA A 177 12.55 -5.17 -14.70
C ALA A 177 11.66 -5.10 -15.96
N SER A 178 10.38 -5.49 -15.86
CA SER A 178 9.43 -5.42 -16.98
C SER A 178 8.78 -4.04 -17.12
N VAL A 179 9.08 -3.08 -16.26
CA VAL A 179 8.56 -1.71 -16.36
C VAL A 179 9.44 -0.88 -17.27
N VAL A 180 8.84 -0.37 -18.36
CA VAL A 180 9.46 0.61 -19.24
C VAL A 180 9.29 1.99 -18.63
N TRP A 181 10.38 2.63 -18.22
CA TRP A 181 10.36 3.91 -17.52
C TRP A 181 10.54 5.07 -18.47
N PHE A 182 9.67 6.08 -18.35
CA PHE A 182 9.80 7.37 -19.01
C PHE A 182 10.04 8.48 -17.99
N GLU A 183 10.99 9.36 -18.30
CA GLU A 183 11.24 10.57 -17.52
C GLU A 183 10.28 11.67 -17.95
N VAL A 184 9.59 12.25 -16.98
CA VAL A 184 8.68 13.37 -17.19
C VAL A 184 9.45 14.66 -17.01
N ASP A 185 9.63 15.39 -18.12
CA ASP A 185 10.21 16.72 -18.15
C ASP A 185 9.12 17.74 -18.51
N GLY A 186 9.02 18.81 -17.73
CA GLY A 186 8.06 19.88 -17.99
C GLY A 186 6.59 19.44 -17.92
N ASP A 187 5.83 19.68 -18.98
CA ASP A 187 4.39 19.39 -19.09
C ASP A 187 4.06 17.93 -19.43
N GLY A 188 5.05 17.16 -19.88
CA GLY A 188 4.89 15.73 -20.17
C GLY A 188 4.43 15.40 -21.61
N GLU A 189 4.28 16.35 -22.52
CA GLU A 189 3.86 16.07 -23.91
C GLU A 189 4.78 15.08 -24.60
N LYS A 190 6.10 15.30 -24.52
CA LYS A 190 7.11 14.40 -25.11
C LYS A 190 7.07 12.98 -24.53
N VAL A 191 6.60 12.84 -23.30
CA VAL A 191 6.44 11.53 -22.64
C VAL A 191 5.24 10.80 -23.20
N PHE A 192 4.17 11.52 -23.49
CA PHE A 192 2.97 10.93 -24.10
C PHE A 192 3.29 10.31 -25.46
N ASP A 193 3.98 11.05 -26.35
CA ASP A 193 4.39 10.55 -27.68
C ASP A 193 5.27 9.30 -27.59
N LYS A 194 6.24 9.29 -26.66
CA LYS A 194 7.10 8.12 -26.43
C LYS A 194 6.29 6.91 -25.93
N ALA A 195 5.38 7.13 -25.01
CA ALA A 195 4.53 6.08 -24.46
C ALA A 195 3.59 5.52 -25.52
N GLN A 196 3.02 6.38 -26.38
CA GLN A 196 2.18 5.98 -27.50
C GLN A 196 2.97 5.10 -28.50
N LYS A 197 4.15 5.52 -28.94
CA LYS A 197 5.00 4.70 -29.83
C LYS A 197 5.34 3.34 -29.21
N THR A 198 5.62 3.30 -27.91
CA THR A 198 5.91 2.05 -27.22
C THR A 198 4.70 1.13 -27.19
N LEU A 199 3.50 1.69 -27.01
CA LEU A 199 2.24 0.95 -27.06
C LEU A 199 1.96 0.42 -28.48
N GLU A 200 2.13 1.26 -29.50
CA GLU A 200 1.97 0.87 -30.91
C GLU A 200 2.87 -0.30 -31.28
N ASN A 201 4.15 -0.24 -30.90
CA ASN A 201 5.11 -1.35 -31.11
C ASN A 201 4.76 -2.62 -30.34
N PHE A 202 4.09 -2.50 -29.20
CA PHE A 202 3.67 -3.65 -28.40
C PHE A 202 2.43 -4.33 -28.97
N VAL A 203 1.52 -3.58 -29.59
CA VAL A 203 0.25 -4.08 -30.13
C VAL A 203 0.40 -4.56 -31.57
N SER A 204 1.38 -4.02 -32.31
CA SER A 204 1.66 -4.40 -33.70
C SER A 204 2.82 -5.41 -33.69
N PRO A 205 2.58 -6.72 -33.93
CA PRO A 205 3.62 -7.74 -33.96
C PRO A 205 4.56 -7.58 -35.16
#